data_4ac7a0180737db2e78e741be020bd434
#
_entry.id   4ac7a0180737db2e78e741be020bd434
#
_cell.length_a   1.000
_cell.length_b   1.000
_cell.length_c   1.000
_cell.angle_alpha   90.00
_cell.angle_beta   90.00
_cell.angle_gamma   90.00
#
_symmetry.space_group_name_H-M   'P 1'
#
loop_
_entity.id
_entity.type
_entity.pdbx_description
1 polymer ?
#
loop_
_entity_poly.entity_id
_entity_poly.type
_entity_poly.pdbx_seq_one_letter_code
_entity_poly.pdbx_strand_id
1 'polypeptide(L)'
;MELITQKIRQCIEKVKDMSQVGFDRDYVIKDNKPDVSKVVCQNGQVKLDEIKASGENIWLSGSIEFEVLYTREEVFEGDEPEENIGGNRVEHIKDAIPFQEKLVLQGVCEKDTVRVYTGLDELTVGVINSRKLSVRGIISVELYGEREENLEVAQRIDYKDVEQLMGQMKVLKLDSVVRDIVRIKNVVTLPKTKPNICKLISSLVDMRNLEYTYERDHITLTGECHACIVYLSEEQEICCFEVQEGFSNEIRCEGDNAGNIAWLRTQPAMHQVEAENDYDGELRQLSIEAALAVDGKVWSEETVEVLNDMYSVSCPVKPVFENMKVCSLLMKNDTKCRILEQLYRENSKKRILRICGTKTQAAIAQIKNADTGIIVSGVLQVNCVNIVEDDGCPIEMHTDSVPFEQFVEIPGMDANTCCEVNVQVDQVQVNLLDNSEYEIKGVVSINAIALQQDEVSVITSVEQEKTSSDTEEEAALVGYIVQKDDKMWDIAKRYRTTVENIMEINALTSDSVKTDDRLIIARM
;
A
#
# COMPACT_ATOMS: atom_id res chain seq x y z
N MET A 1 31.79 30.24 15.46
CA MET A 1 31.85 28.99 14.66
C MET A 1 30.47 28.76 14.14
N GLU A 2 30.29 28.62 12.85
CA GLU A 2 28.98 28.39 12.24
C GLU A 2 29.05 27.05 11.49
N LEU A 3 28.13 26.12 11.84
CA LEU A 3 27.96 24.88 11.12
C LEU A 3 27.13 25.16 9.86
N ILE A 4 27.62 24.71 8.72
CA ILE A 4 26.86 24.68 7.49
C ILE A 4 26.15 23.36 7.46
N THR A 5 24.81 23.39 7.50
CA THR A 5 23.94 22.24 7.57
C THR A 5 23.10 22.08 6.32
N GLN A 6 22.76 20.85 5.96
CA GLN A 6 21.77 20.52 4.94
C GLN A 6 20.54 19.91 5.63
N LYS A 7 19.34 20.36 5.19
CA LYS A 7 18.07 19.81 5.65
C LYS A 7 17.52 18.84 4.61
N ILE A 8 17.21 17.64 5.04
CA ILE A 8 16.70 16.56 4.20
C ILE A 8 15.36 16.13 4.78
N ARG A 9 14.29 16.32 4.01
CA ARG A 9 12.95 15.85 4.40
C ARG A 9 12.89 14.34 4.24
N GLN A 10 12.51 13.63 5.29
CA GLN A 10 12.36 12.18 5.30
C GLN A 10 11.03 11.77 5.94
N CYS A 11 10.61 10.55 5.69
CA CYS A 11 9.45 9.92 6.31
C CYS A 11 9.88 8.65 7.01
N ILE A 12 9.72 8.62 8.33
CA ILE A 12 10.11 7.49 9.18
C ILE A 12 8.85 6.72 9.59
N GLU A 13 8.81 5.43 9.30
CA GLU A 13 7.80 4.54 9.85
C GLU A 13 8.09 4.33 11.34
N LYS A 14 7.11 4.64 12.19
CA LYS A 14 7.20 4.48 13.65
C LYS A 14 6.60 3.16 14.08
N VAL A 15 5.45 2.84 13.53
CA VAL A 15 4.67 1.67 13.89
C VAL A 15 3.74 1.26 12.76
N LYS A 16 3.55 -0.04 12.65
CA LYS A 16 2.56 -0.66 11.77
C LYS A 16 1.75 -1.65 12.59
N ASP A 17 0.44 -1.68 12.38
CA ASP A 17 -0.46 -2.64 13.01
C ASP A 17 -1.55 -3.09 12.04
N MET A 18 -2.04 -4.31 12.26
CA MET A 18 -3.16 -4.89 11.50
C MET A 18 -4.23 -5.32 12.48
N SER A 19 -5.46 -4.93 12.23
CA SER A 19 -6.61 -5.18 13.09
C SER A 19 -7.79 -5.66 12.27
N GLN A 20 -8.73 -6.35 12.91
CA GLN A 20 -9.99 -6.76 12.30
C GLN A 20 -11.16 -6.22 13.11
N VAL A 21 -12.16 -5.70 12.42
CA VAL A 21 -13.38 -5.15 12.98
C VAL A 21 -14.58 -5.95 12.46
N GLY A 22 -15.28 -6.60 13.36
CA GLY A 22 -16.53 -7.31 13.05
C GLY A 22 -17.73 -6.37 13.13
N PHE A 23 -18.65 -6.49 12.18
CA PHE A 23 -19.95 -5.81 12.25
C PHE A 23 -21.10 -6.80 12.12
N ASP A 24 -22.19 -6.49 12.81
CA ASP A 24 -23.47 -7.23 12.74
C ASP A 24 -24.60 -6.20 12.85
N ARG A 25 -25.38 -6.04 11.79
CA ARG A 25 -26.45 -5.04 11.71
C ARG A 25 -27.67 -5.60 11.01
N ASP A 26 -28.83 -5.19 11.50
CA ASP A 26 -30.10 -5.44 10.85
C ASP A 26 -30.39 -4.35 9.82
N TYR A 27 -30.78 -4.76 8.63
CA TYR A 27 -31.21 -3.87 7.55
C TYR A 27 -32.70 -4.06 7.27
N VAL A 28 -33.47 -2.98 7.30
CA VAL A 28 -34.90 -2.97 6.97
C VAL A 28 -35.06 -2.60 5.50
N ILE A 29 -35.74 -3.47 4.75
CA ILE A 29 -35.99 -3.27 3.33
C ILE A 29 -36.94 -2.10 3.11
N LYS A 30 -36.59 -1.20 2.21
CA LYS A 30 -37.40 0.00 1.88
C LYS A 30 -38.74 -0.41 1.29
N ASP A 31 -39.81 0.35 1.58
CA ASP A 31 -41.20 0.01 1.17
C ASP A 31 -41.40 -0.06 -0.35
N ASN A 32 -40.52 0.58 -1.12
CA ASN A 32 -40.55 0.54 -2.58
C ASN A 32 -39.91 -0.71 -3.20
N LYS A 33 -39.43 -1.64 -2.37
CA LYS A 33 -38.86 -2.92 -2.80
C LYS A 33 -39.76 -4.08 -2.39
N PRO A 34 -39.90 -5.11 -3.22
CA PRO A 34 -40.69 -6.30 -2.89
C PRO A 34 -40.09 -7.09 -1.74
N ASP A 35 -40.92 -7.93 -1.14
CA ASP A 35 -40.57 -8.82 -0.04
C ASP A 35 -39.53 -9.86 -0.48
N VAL A 36 -38.55 -10.12 0.39
CA VAL A 36 -37.46 -11.06 0.14
C VAL A 36 -37.87 -12.47 0.51
N SER A 37 -37.75 -13.38 -0.44
CA SER A 37 -37.85 -14.83 -0.20
C SER A 37 -36.48 -15.42 0.14
N LYS A 38 -35.47 -15.20 -0.73
CA LYS A 38 -34.15 -15.79 -0.59
C LYS A 38 -33.07 -14.85 -1.14
N VAL A 39 -31.96 -14.71 -0.43
CA VAL A 39 -30.75 -14.06 -0.94
C VAL A 39 -30.08 -14.99 -1.95
N VAL A 40 -29.79 -14.46 -3.12
CA VAL A 40 -29.12 -15.15 -4.23
C VAL A 40 -27.62 -14.89 -4.20
N CYS A 41 -27.25 -13.59 -4.06
CA CYS A 41 -25.86 -13.19 -3.93
C CYS A 41 -25.70 -11.91 -3.12
N GLN A 42 -24.51 -11.69 -2.64
CA GLN A 42 -24.12 -10.49 -1.90
C GLN A 42 -22.73 -10.05 -2.34
N ASN A 43 -22.55 -8.75 -2.40
CA ASN A 43 -21.27 -8.12 -2.66
C ASN A 43 -21.16 -6.85 -1.81
N GLY A 44 -19.96 -6.43 -1.48
CA GLY A 44 -19.77 -5.20 -0.72
C GLY A 44 -18.36 -4.65 -0.82
N GLN A 45 -18.20 -3.45 -0.27
CA GLN A 45 -16.92 -2.78 -0.11
C GLN A 45 -16.96 -1.85 1.10
N VAL A 46 -15.80 -1.59 1.68
CA VAL A 46 -15.64 -0.59 2.75
C VAL A 46 -15.32 0.75 2.11
N LYS A 47 -16.04 1.77 2.54
CA LYS A 47 -15.74 3.16 2.21
C LYS A 47 -15.42 3.92 3.48
N LEU A 48 -14.20 4.45 3.58
CA LEU A 48 -13.81 5.35 4.65
C LEU A 48 -14.22 6.78 4.30
N ASP A 49 -14.90 7.45 5.24
CA ASP A 49 -15.29 8.85 5.11
C ASP A 49 -14.33 9.77 5.87
N GLU A 50 -13.89 9.36 7.07
CA GLU A 50 -13.03 10.18 7.91
C GLU A 50 -12.10 9.32 8.79
N ILE A 51 -10.87 9.79 8.93
CA ILE A 51 -9.85 9.25 9.83
C ILE A 51 -9.45 10.39 10.78
N LYS A 52 -9.62 10.20 12.08
CA LYS A 52 -9.17 11.12 13.13
C LYS A 52 -8.16 10.44 14.02
N ALA A 53 -6.95 10.99 14.10
CA ALA A 53 -5.93 10.55 15.04
C ALA A 53 -5.74 11.59 16.17
N SER A 54 -5.67 11.12 17.39
CA SER A 54 -5.30 11.93 18.55
C SER A 54 -4.43 11.10 19.49
N GLY A 55 -3.10 11.30 19.37
CA GLY A 55 -2.13 10.39 19.96
C GLY A 55 -2.35 8.97 19.46
N GLU A 56 -2.34 8.00 20.36
CA GLU A 56 -2.50 6.59 20.04
C GLU A 56 -3.94 6.18 19.64
N ASN A 57 -4.93 7.06 19.84
CA ASN A 57 -6.32 6.74 19.52
C ASN A 57 -6.65 7.14 18.08
N ILE A 58 -7.12 6.18 17.30
CA ILE A 58 -7.51 6.35 15.90
C ILE A 58 -9.01 6.08 15.80
N TRP A 59 -9.78 7.08 15.38
CA TRP A 59 -11.21 6.93 15.10
C TRP A 59 -11.40 6.82 13.60
N LEU A 60 -12.06 5.77 13.20
CA LEU A 60 -12.46 5.52 11.82
C LEU A 60 -13.97 5.68 11.71
N SER A 61 -14.43 6.45 10.76
CA SER A 61 -15.83 6.50 10.37
C SER A 61 -15.97 6.27 8.88
N GLY A 62 -17.01 5.55 8.50
CA GLY A 62 -17.26 5.18 7.12
C GLY A 62 -18.55 4.42 6.97
N SER A 63 -18.68 3.76 5.85
CA SER A 63 -19.82 2.92 5.53
C SER A 63 -19.39 1.63 4.85
N ILE A 64 -20.18 0.58 5.06
CA ILE A 64 -20.11 -0.66 4.33
C ILE A 64 -21.16 -0.56 3.24
N GLU A 65 -20.73 -0.27 2.03
CA GLU A 65 -21.59 -0.32 0.86
C GLU A 65 -21.82 -1.79 0.51
N PHE A 66 -23.09 -2.21 0.41
CA PHE A 66 -23.43 -3.58 0.09
C PHE A 66 -24.48 -3.65 -1.01
N GLU A 67 -24.42 -4.70 -1.79
CA GLU A 67 -25.36 -5.03 -2.83
C GLU A 67 -25.85 -6.46 -2.61
N VAL A 68 -27.16 -6.66 -2.64
CA VAL A 68 -27.81 -7.96 -2.45
C VAL A 68 -28.75 -8.22 -3.61
N LEU A 69 -28.53 -9.36 -4.24
CA LEU A 69 -29.47 -9.92 -5.21
C LEU A 69 -30.35 -10.93 -4.50
N TYR A 70 -31.65 -10.84 -4.65
CA TYR A 70 -32.61 -11.70 -3.99
C TYR A 70 -33.80 -12.07 -4.86
N THR A 71 -34.47 -13.19 -4.53
CA THR A 71 -35.76 -13.55 -5.12
C THR A 71 -36.89 -12.97 -4.30
N ARG A 72 -37.90 -12.38 -4.96
CA ARG A 72 -39.12 -11.90 -4.30
C ARG A 72 -40.02 -13.05 -3.87
N GLU A 73 -40.83 -12.85 -2.83
CA GLU A 73 -41.94 -13.75 -2.49
C GLU A 73 -42.98 -13.78 -3.59
N GLU A 74 -43.58 -14.97 -3.81
CA GLU A 74 -44.71 -15.09 -4.73
C GLU A 74 -45.98 -14.53 -4.07
N VAL A 75 -46.52 -13.47 -4.65
CA VAL A 75 -47.85 -12.98 -4.27
C VAL A 75 -48.85 -13.65 -5.22
N PHE A 76 -49.60 -14.60 -4.71
CA PHE A 76 -50.70 -15.18 -5.45
C PHE A 76 -51.91 -14.24 -5.37
N GLU A 77 -52.10 -13.39 -6.37
CA GLU A 77 -53.35 -12.68 -6.60
C GLU A 77 -54.16 -13.40 -7.67
N GLY A 78 -55.02 -14.34 -7.24
CA GLY A 78 -55.97 -15.06 -8.10
C GLY A 78 -55.51 -16.44 -8.56
N ASP A 79 -56.49 -17.23 -9.12
CA ASP A 79 -56.36 -18.65 -9.48
C ASP A 79 -55.53 -18.93 -10.76
N GLU A 80 -54.89 -17.95 -11.38
CA GLU A 80 -54.01 -18.20 -12.51
C GLU A 80 -52.56 -17.86 -12.11
N PRO A 81 -51.60 -18.82 -12.23
CA PRO A 81 -50.20 -18.49 -12.12
C PRO A 81 -49.84 -17.60 -13.31
N GLU A 82 -49.48 -16.32 -13.07
CA GLU A 82 -48.74 -15.58 -14.08
C GLU A 82 -47.56 -16.47 -14.51
N GLU A 83 -47.41 -16.69 -15.81
CA GLU A 83 -46.22 -17.33 -16.39
C GLU A 83 -45.03 -16.37 -16.16
N ASN A 84 -44.57 -16.34 -14.90
CA ASN A 84 -43.42 -15.59 -14.51
C ASN A 84 -42.18 -16.37 -14.94
N ILE A 85 -41.67 -16.04 -16.12
CA ILE A 85 -40.37 -16.44 -16.61
C ILE A 85 -39.33 -16.04 -15.53
N GLY A 86 -38.43 -16.97 -15.19
CA GLY A 86 -37.52 -16.91 -14.02
C GLY A 86 -36.75 -15.59 -13.80
N GLY A 87 -36.57 -14.77 -14.83
CA GLY A 87 -35.89 -13.47 -14.72
C GLY A 87 -36.68 -12.37 -14.01
N ASN A 88 -38.01 -12.44 -14.00
CA ASN A 88 -38.85 -11.40 -13.37
C ASN A 88 -38.96 -11.54 -11.84
N ARG A 89 -38.35 -12.60 -11.26
CA ARG A 89 -38.36 -12.86 -9.81
C ARG A 89 -37.14 -12.31 -9.08
N VAL A 90 -36.12 -11.83 -9.81
CA VAL A 90 -34.86 -11.39 -9.23
C VAL A 90 -34.87 -9.89 -9.05
N GLU A 91 -34.63 -9.44 -7.83
CA GLU A 91 -34.53 -8.06 -7.43
C GLU A 91 -33.19 -7.75 -6.76
N HIS A 92 -32.83 -6.48 -6.70
CA HIS A 92 -31.60 -6.05 -6.04
C HIS A 92 -31.83 -4.94 -5.03
N ILE A 93 -31.00 -4.93 -4.00
CA ILE A 93 -30.84 -3.85 -3.03
C ILE A 93 -29.39 -3.38 -3.11
N LYS A 94 -29.19 -2.07 -3.23
CA LYS A 94 -27.90 -1.40 -3.04
C LYS A 94 -28.08 -0.34 -1.97
N ASP A 95 -27.33 -0.44 -0.88
CA ASP A 95 -27.40 0.50 0.23
C ASP A 95 -26.08 0.50 1.02
N ALA A 96 -25.98 1.34 2.05
CA ALA A 96 -24.81 1.48 2.87
C ALA A 96 -25.15 1.46 4.36
N ILE A 97 -24.33 0.78 5.16
CA ILE A 97 -24.45 0.72 6.61
C ILE A 97 -23.29 1.52 7.22
N PRO A 98 -23.57 2.61 7.96
CA PRO A 98 -22.52 3.38 8.59
C PRO A 98 -21.86 2.61 9.75
N PHE A 99 -20.56 2.81 9.92
CA PHE A 99 -19.80 2.32 11.06
C PHE A 99 -18.91 3.41 11.67
N GLN A 100 -18.61 3.26 12.94
CA GLN A 100 -17.63 4.07 13.65
C GLN A 100 -16.85 3.15 14.59
N GLU A 101 -15.53 3.15 14.45
CA GLU A 101 -14.65 2.30 15.24
C GLU A 101 -13.51 3.10 15.83
N LYS A 102 -13.09 2.67 17.02
CA LYS A 102 -11.94 3.22 17.72
C LYS A 102 -10.86 2.15 17.82
N LEU A 103 -9.72 2.41 17.22
CA LEU A 103 -8.52 1.58 17.27
C LEU A 103 -7.44 2.27 18.09
N VAL A 104 -6.47 1.50 18.57
CA VAL A 104 -5.31 2.02 19.32
C VAL A 104 -4.05 1.62 18.58
N LEU A 105 -3.27 2.61 18.17
CA LEU A 105 -1.97 2.41 17.52
C LEU A 105 -0.87 2.90 18.48
N GLN A 106 -0.29 1.97 19.23
CA GLN A 106 0.70 2.30 20.25
C GLN A 106 1.98 2.90 19.63
N GLY A 107 2.53 3.93 20.27
CA GLY A 107 3.75 4.59 19.85
C GLY A 107 3.56 5.77 18.89
N VAL A 108 2.32 6.05 18.48
CA VAL A 108 1.96 7.23 17.67
C VAL A 108 1.72 8.44 18.58
N CYS A 109 2.19 9.60 18.19
CA CYS A 109 1.95 10.87 18.88
C CYS A 109 1.29 11.91 17.93
N GLU A 110 0.87 13.06 18.49
CA GLU A 110 0.10 14.08 17.77
C GLU A 110 0.82 14.67 16.52
N LYS A 111 2.14 14.52 16.43
CA LYS A 111 2.93 14.98 15.28
C LYS A 111 3.02 13.95 14.16
N ASP A 112 2.56 12.73 14.40
CA ASP A 112 2.64 11.64 13.44
C ASP A 112 1.41 11.64 12.52
N THR A 113 1.62 11.25 11.27
CA THR A 113 0.55 11.02 10.30
C THR A 113 0.14 9.56 10.35
N VAL A 114 -1.16 9.30 10.34
CA VAL A 114 -1.69 7.93 10.27
C VAL A 114 -2.27 7.69 8.89
N ARG A 115 -1.79 6.63 8.21
CA ARG A 115 -2.40 6.10 6.99
C ARG A 115 -3.20 4.86 7.34
N VAL A 116 -4.34 4.70 6.71
CA VAL A 116 -5.26 3.59 6.96
C VAL A 116 -5.69 2.99 5.64
N TYR A 117 -5.58 1.66 5.55
CA TYR A 117 -6.12 0.89 4.45
C TYR A 117 -7.12 -0.12 4.99
N THR A 118 -8.23 -0.29 4.28
CA THR A 118 -9.30 -1.20 4.70
C THR A 118 -9.67 -2.18 3.60
N GLY A 119 -10.02 -3.38 4.01
CA GLY A 119 -10.56 -4.43 3.16
C GLY A 119 -11.85 -4.99 3.75
N LEU A 120 -12.73 -5.52 2.93
CA LEU A 120 -13.86 -6.32 3.37
C LEU A 120 -13.49 -7.78 3.18
N ASP A 121 -13.11 -8.46 4.28
CA ASP A 121 -12.64 -9.84 4.23
C ASP A 121 -13.80 -10.81 4.08
N GLU A 122 -14.93 -10.51 4.74
CA GLU A 122 -16.12 -11.34 4.72
C GLU A 122 -17.38 -10.48 4.73
N LEU A 123 -18.38 -10.89 3.96
CA LEU A 123 -19.73 -10.32 3.99
C LEU A 123 -20.74 -11.44 3.90
N THR A 124 -21.66 -11.49 4.87
CA THR A 124 -22.77 -12.44 4.90
C THR A 124 -24.09 -11.71 5.09
N VAL A 125 -25.03 -11.95 4.20
CA VAL A 125 -26.39 -11.41 4.30
C VAL A 125 -27.40 -12.55 4.44
N GLY A 126 -28.07 -12.56 5.59
CA GLY A 126 -29.10 -13.56 5.92
C GLY A 126 -30.50 -12.94 5.94
N VAL A 127 -31.52 -13.73 5.61
CA VAL A 127 -32.93 -13.32 5.72
C VAL A 127 -33.41 -13.57 7.15
N ILE A 128 -33.82 -12.50 7.86
CA ILE A 128 -34.49 -12.62 9.17
C ILE A 128 -36.00 -12.83 8.97
N ASN A 129 -36.59 -12.02 8.09
CA ASN A 129 -37.95 -12.15 7.60
C ASN A 129 -38.07 -11.45 6.24
N SER A 130 -39.24 -11.49 5.58
CA SER A 130 -39.41 -10.93 4.23
C SER A 130 -39.08 -9.44 4.08
N ARG A 131 -39.06 -8.68 5.19
CA ARG A 131 -38.76 -7.22 5.23
C ARG A 131 -37.47 -6.87 5.95
N LYS A 132 -36.70 -7.87 6.45
CA LYS A 132 -35.52 -7.62 7.29
C LYS A 132 -34.39 -8.58 6.97
N LEU A 133 -33.22 -8.03 6.74
CA LEU A 133 -31.98 -8.76 6.51
C LEU A 133 -31.01 -8.58 7.70
N SER A 134 -30.21 -9.59 7.98
CA SER A 134 -29.02 -9.49 8.84
C SER A 134 -27.80 -9.33 7.96
N VAL A 135 -27.03 -8.25 8.12
CA VAL A 135 -25.80 -7.96 7.37
C VAL A 135 -24.63 -8.05 8.33
N ARG A 136 -23.75 -9.01 8.08
CA ARG A 136 -22.58 -9.31 8.93
C ARG A 136 -21.32 -9.32 8.08
N GLY A 137 -20.20 -8.96 8.68
CA GLY A 137 -18.93 -9.09 8.01
C GLY A 137 -17.74 -8.73 8.88
N ILE A 138 -16.57 -8.87 8.27
CA ILE A 138 -15.27 -8.56 8.88
C ILE A 138 -14.55 -7.57 7.98
N ILE A 139 -14.13 -6.46 8.59
CA ILE A 139 -13.31 -5.43 7.96
C ILE A 139 -11.87 -5.64 8.44
N SER A 140 -10.93 -5.84 7.53
CA SER A 140 -9.51 -5.71 7.83
C SER A 140 -9.08 -4.25 7.80
N VAL A 141 -8.24 -3.86 8.74
CA VAL A 141 -7.70 -2.50 8.86
C VAL A 141 -6.19 -2.58 9.04
N GLU A 142 -5.46 -1.99 8.11
CA GLU A 142 -4.02 -1.78 8.23
C GLU A 142 -3.76 -0.34 8.65
N LEU A 143 -2.96 -0.15 9.70
CA LEU A 143 -2.60 1.14 10.27
C LEU A 143 -1.10 1.37 10.14
N TYR A 144 -0.70 2.53 9.64
CA TYR A 144 0.69 2.97 9.55
C TYR A 144 0.83 4.30 10.26
N GLY A 145 1.65 4.33 11.32
CA GLY A 145 2.04 5.56 12.01
C GLY A 145 3.39 6.05 11.50
N GLU A 146 3.43 7.22 10.89
CA GLU A 146 4.60 7.77 10.21
C GLU A 146 4.90 9.18 10.68
N ARG A 147 6.17 9.53 10.68
CA ARG A 147 6.62 10.89 10.94
C ARG A 147 7.37 11.46 9.77
N GLU A 148 6.88 12.58 9.28
CA GLU A 148 7.68 13.44 8.40
C GLU A 148 8.55 14.34 9.27
N GLU A 149 9.86 14.29 9.03
CA GLU A 149 10.82 15.12 9.76
C GLU A 149 11.95 15.61 8.84
N ASN A 150 12.63 16.67 9.28
CA ASN A 150 13.81 17.14 8.60
C ASN A 150 15.04 16.61 9.34
N LEU A 151 15.79 15.74 8.69
CA LEU A 151 17.13 15.39 9.10
C LEU A 151 18.06 16.57 8.81
N GLU A 152 18.68 17.12 9.84
CA GLU A 152 19.65 18.22 9.69
C GLU A 152 21.05 17.68 9.93
N VAL A 153 21.85 17.63 8.86
CA VAL A 153 23.23 17.10 8.90
C VAL A 153 24.23 18.21 8.69
N ALA A 154 25.28 18.24 9.53
CA ALA A 154 26.41 19.13 9.36
C ALA A 154 27.22 18.66 8.15
N GLN A 155 27.43 19.56 7.18
CA GLN A 155 28.27 19.30 6.02
C GLN A 155 29.70 19.77 6.24
N ARG A 156 29.87 20.93 6.85
CA ARG A 156 31.17 21.51 7.15
C ARG A 156 31.05 22.63 8.19
N ILE A 157 32.18 22.98 8.75
CA ILE A 157 32.30 24.19 9.59
C ILE A 157 33.17 25.22 8.91
N ASP A 158 32.69 26.46 8.88
CA ASP A 158 33.49 27.60 8.38
C ASP A 158 34.19 28.28 9.57
N TYR A 159 35.37 27.77 9.88
CA TYR A 159 36.21 28.31 10.92
C TYR A 159 37.68 28.03 10.62
N LYS A 160 38.53 29.01 10.90
CA LYS A 160 39.96 28.93 10.65
C LYS A 160 40.61 27.93 11.64
N ASP A 161 41.60 27.20 11.17
CA ASP A 161 42.38 26.23 11.96
C ASP A 161 41.54 25.04 12.52
N VAL A 162 40.49 24.65 11.80
CA VAL A 162 39.68 23.45 12.11
C VAL A 162 39.93 22.38 11.08
N GLU A 163 40.37 21.22 11.56
CA GLU A 163 40.45 19.99 10.79
C GLU A 163 39.09 19.30 10.77
N GLN A 164 38.70 18.76 9.61
CA GLN A 164 37.36 18.18 9.37
C GLN A 164 37.50 16.79 8.77
N LEU A 165 36.86 15.80 9.40
CA LEU A 165 36.75 14.46 8.88
C LEU A 165 35.43 14.30 8.14
N MET A 166 35.52 14.26 6.82
CA MET A 166 34.34 14.14 5.95
C MET A 166 33.97 12.68 5.72
N GLY A 167 32.68 12.42 5.62
CA GLY A 167 32.12 11.15 5.23
C GLY A 167 31.01 11.31 4.20
N GLN A 168 30.45 10.21 3.79
CA GLN A 168 29.30 10.17 2.90
C GLN A 168 28.19 9.35 3.53
N MET A 169 26.95 9.78 3.39
CA MET A 169 25.77 9.11 3.88
C MET A 169 24.72 9.02 2.77
N LYS A 170 24.19 7.82 2.54
CA LYS A 170 23.05 7.62 1.65
C LYS A 170 21.77 7.90 2.41
N VAL A 171 20.89 8.68 1.84
CA VAL A 171 19.62 9.06 2.44
C VAL A 171 18.50 8.95 1.41
N LEU A 172 17.31 8.61 1.86
CA LEU A 172 16.10 8.61 1.07
C LEU A 172 15.31 9.87 1.40
N LYS A 173 15.40 10.86 0.52
CA LYS A 173 14.68 12.12 0.66
C LYS A 173 13.25 11.97 0.17
N LEU A 174 12.29 12.41 0.98
CA LEU A 174 10.87 12.47 0.60
C LEU A 174 10.64 13.71 -0.25
N ASP A 175 10.33 13.52 -1.53
CA ASP A 175 10.03 14.60 -2.47
C ASP A 175 8.54 14.96 -2.41
N SER A 176 7.66 13.95 -2.46
CA SER A 176 6.21 14.17 -2.50
C SER A 176 5.43 13.09 -1.76
N VAL A 177 4.31 13.49 -1.17
CA VAL A 177 3.24 12.61 -0.71
C VAL A 177 2.08 12.74 -1.68
N VAL A 178 1.65 11.63 -2.23
CA VAL A 178 0.59 11.55 -3.25
C VAL A 178 -0.70 11.11 -2.58
N ARG A 179 -1.78 11.90 -2.76
CA ARG A 179 -3.14 11.52 -2.37
C ARG A 179 -4.09 12.03 -3.44
N ASP A 180 -4.73 11.13 -4.16
CA ASP A 180 -5.63 11.49 -5.27
C ASP A 180 -6.75 10.45 -5.43
N ILE A 181 -7.77 10.82 -6.21
CA ILE A 181 -8.85 9.95 -6.62
C ILE A 181 -8.88 9.90 -8.14
N VAL A 182 -8.39 8.80 -8.67
CA VAL A 182 -8.41 8.54 -10.11
C VAL A 182 -9.80 8.07 -10.52
N ARG A 183 -10.42 8.80 -11.45
CA ARG A 183 -11.75 8.47 -11.99
C ARG A 183 -11.62 7.85 -13.36
N ILE A 184 -12.33 6.75 -13.54
CA ILE A 184 -12.38 5.96 -14.75
C ILE A 184 -13.81 5.99 -15.24
N LYS A 185 -14.02 6.39 -16.50
CA LYS A 185 -15.33 6.41 -17.13
C LYS A 185 -15.24 5.80 -18.52
N ASN A 186 -16.00 4.73 -18.72
CA ASN A 186 -16.11 4.05 -20.00
C ASN A 186 -17.57 3.94 -20.42
N VAL A 187 -17.83 4.14 -21.71
CA VAL A 187 -19.15 3.91 -22.30
C VAL A 187 -19.01 2.82 -23.35
N VAL A 188 -19.70 1.71 -23.12
CA VAL A 188 -19.61 0.51 -23.95
C VAL A 188 -20.97 0.18 -24.54
N THR A 189 -21.02 -0.08 -25.84
CA THR A 189 -22.25 -0.49 -26.51
C THR A 189 -22.34 -2.01 -26.60
N LEU A 190 -23.50 -2.58 -26.25
CA LEU A 190 -23.75 -4.01 -26.39
C LEU A 190 -23.57 -4.46 -27.86
N PRO A 191 -22.85 -5.58 -28.11
CA PRO A 191 -22.77 -6.17 -29.43
C PRO A 191 -24.16 -6.49 -30.00
N LYS A 192 -24.31 -6.40 -31.32
CA LYS A 192 -25.58 -6.70 -32.00
C LYS A 192 -26.12 -8.12 -31.77
N THR A 193 -25.26 -9.03 -31.33
CA THR A 193 -25.61 -10.41 -30.98
C THR A 193 -26.28 -10.55 -29.60
N LYS A 194 -26.31 -9.45 -28.81
CA LYS A 194 -26.95 -9.42 -27.49
C LYS A 194 -28.27 -8.68 -27.60
N PRO A 195 -29.35 -9.14 -26.91
CA PRO A 195 -30.63 -8.45 -26.86
C PRO A 195 -30.51 -7.14 -26.07
N ASN A 196 -31.50 -6.25 -26.30
CA ASN A 196 -31.61 -4.98 -25.60
C ASN A 196 -31.79 -5.19 -24.08
N ILE A 197 -31.34 -4.23 -23.30
CA ILE A 197 -31.50 -4.20 -21.85
C ILE A 197 -32.91 -3.77 -21.51
N CYS A 198 -33.64 -4.55 -20.72
CA CYS A 198 -34.87 -4.12 -20.05
C CYS A 198 -34.51 -3.55 -18.65
N LYS A 199 -33.68 -4.28 -17.88
CA LYS A 199 -33.31 -3.93 -16.51
C LYS A 199 -31.93 -4.48 -16.15
N LEU A 200 -31.06 -3.66 -15.53
CA LEU A 200 -29.85 -4.16 -14.91
C LEU A 200 -30.21 -4.95 -13.63
N ILE A 201 -29.62 -6.14 -13.49
CA ILE A 201 -29.83 -7.02 -12.33
C ILE A 201 -28.66 -6.87 -11.36
N SER A 202 -27.42 -6.97 -11.84
CA SER A 202 -26.21 -6.84 -11.04
C SER A 202 -25.03 -6.41 -11.89
N SER A 203 -24.07 -5.76 -11.26
CA SER A 203 -22.81 -5.38 -11.88
C SER A 203 -21.66 -5.62 -10.90
N LEU A 204 -20.68 -6.41 -11.32
CA LEU A 204 -19.43 -6.60 -10.59
C LEU A 204 -18.32 -5.87 -11.33
N VAL A 205 -17.65 -4.96 -10.65
CA VAL A 205 -16.56 -4.17 -11.23
C VAL A 205 -15.32 -4.36 -10.37
N ASP A 206 -14.19 -4.69 -11.01
CA ASP A 206 -12.86 -4.72 -10.40
C ASP A 206 -11.80 -4.12 -11.32
N MET A 207 -10.68 -3.74 -10.72
CA MET A 207 -9.53 -3.21 -11.44
C MET A 207 -8.40 -4.23 -11.37
N ARG A 208 -7.81 -4.52 -12.52
CA ARG A 208 -6.74 -5.50 -12.66
C ARG A 208 -5.53 -4.91 -13.38
N ASN A 209 -4.41 -5.60 -13.27
CA ASN A 209 -3.18 -5.26 -13.97
C ASN A 209 -2.77 -3.80 -13.76
N LEU A 210 -2.83 -3.34 -12.49
CA LEU A 210 -2.50 -1.97 -12.13
C LEU A 210 -0.99 -1.79 -12.13
N GLU A 211 -0.51 -0.90 -12.99
CA GLU A 211 0.91 -0.55 -13.09
C GLU A 211 1.06 0.97 -13.01
N TYR A 212 2.19 1.45 -12.51
CA TYR A 212 2.48 2.87 -12.48
C TYR A 212 3.92 3.15 -12.85
N THR A 213 4.12 4.24 -13.58
CA THR A 213 5.42 4.77 -13.95
C THR A 213 5.55 6.21 -13.48
N TYR A 214 6.71 6.55 -12.94
CA TYR A 214 7.02 7.92 -12.54
C TYR A 214 7.78 8.64 -13.64
N GLU A 215 7.31 9.83 -14.03
CA GLU A 215 7.92 10.69 -15.02
C GLU A 215 7.98 12.14 -14.52
N ARG A 216 9.14 12.55 -14.06
CA ARG A 216 9.46 13.93 -13.61
C ARG A 216 8.47 14.50 -12.58
N ASP A 217 7.31 15.02 -13.05
CA ASP A 217 6.32 15.76 -12.26
C ASP A 217 4.96 15.08 -12.19
N HIS A 218 4.85 13.85 -12.70
CA HIS A 218 3.63 13.06 -12.66
C HIS A 218 3.89 11.57 -12.57
N ILE A 219 2.87 10.85 -12.12
CA ILE A 219 2.82 9.41 -12.13
C ILE A 219 1.70 8.99 -13.08
N THR A 220 2.03 8.19 -14.07
CA THR A 220 1.03 7.59 -14.95
C THR A 220 0.59 6.27 -14.34
N LEU A 221 -0.69 6.18 -13.93
CA LEU A 221 -1.34 4.96 -13.46
C LEU A 221 -2.11 4.35 -14.63
N THR A 222 -1.77 3.11 -14.97
CA THR A 222 -2.45 2.31 -16.00
C THR A 222 -3.07 1.07 -15.41
N GLY A 223 -4.05 0.51 -16.09
CA GLY A 223 -4.69 -0.72 -15.67
C GLY A 223 -5.87 -1.08 -16.55
N GLU A 224 -6.62 -2.09 -16.14
CA GLU A 224 -7.80 -2.59 -16.83
C GLU A 224 -9.01 -2.57 -15.90
N CYS A 225 -10.11 -1.98 -16.38
CA CYS A 225 -11.42 -2.06 -15.74
C CYS A 225 -12.15 -3.29 -16.26
N HIS A 226 -12.38 -4.25 -15.40
CA HIS A 226 -13.19 -5.43 -15.69
C HIS A 226 -14.58 -5.24 -15.10
N ALA A 227 -15.61 -5.44 -15.92
CA ALA A 227 -17.00 -5.37 -15.47
C ALA A 227 -17.78 -6.58 -15.99
N CYS A 228 -18.41 -7.30 -15.07
CA CYS A 228 -19.41 -8.32 -15.39
C CYS A 228 -20.80 -7.76 -15.11
N ILE A 229 -21.62 -7.66 -16.14
CA ILE A 229 -22.95 -7.07 -16.09
C ILE A 229 -23.97 -8.15 -16.35
N VAL A 230 -24.90 -8.30 -15.43
CA VAL A 230 -26.05 -9.20 -15.56
C VAL A 230 -27.29 -8.37 -15.71
N TYR A 231 -28.07 -8.62 -16.76
CA TYR A 231 -29.25 -7.88 -17.08
C TYR A 231 -30.41 -8.75 -17.57
N LEU A 232 -31.62 -8.27 -17.42
CA LEU A 232 -32.81 -8.81 -18.02
C LEU A 232 -33.00 -8.20 -19.40
N SER A 233 -33.21 -9.01 -20.42
CA SER A 233 -33.52 -8.54 -21.76
C SER A 233 -35.00 -8.15 -21.91
N GLU A 234 -35.37 -7.47 -23.02
CA GLU A 234 -36.77 -7.20 -23.37
C GLU A 234 -37.58 -8.50 -23.56
N GLU A 235 -36.92 -9.61 -23.93
CA GLU A 235 -37.50 -10.95 -24.06
C GLU A 235 -37.61 -11.69 -22.71
N GLN A 236 -37.34 -11.01 -21.59
CA GLN A 236 -37.35 -11.55 -20.24
C GLN A 236 -36.30 -12.65 -20.00
N GLU A 237 -35.24 -12.69 -20.79
CA GLU A 237 -34.12 -13.61 -20.61
C GLU A 237 -33.02 -12.96 -19.78
N ILE A 238 -32.39 -13.75 -18.91
CA ILE A 238 -31.21 -13.31 -18.17
C ILE A 238 -29.98 -13.42 -19.07
N CYS A 239 -29.38 -12.27 -19.31
CA CYS A 239 -28.19 -12.12 -20.12
C CYS A 239 -27.02 -11.64 -19.29
N CYS A 240 -25.82 -11.97 -19.72
CA CYS A 240 -24.59 -11.42 -19.15
C CYS A 240 -23.65 -10.94 -20.24
N PHE A 241 -22.90 -9.88 -19.87
CA PHE A 241 -21.94 -9.24 -20.73
C PHE A 241 -20.71 -8.86 -19.92
N GLU A 242 -19.53 -9.26 -20.39
CA GLU A 242 -18.24 -8.88 -19.81
C GLU A 242 -17.63 -7.74 -20.60
N VAL A 243 -17.09 -6.79 -19.87
CA VAL A 243 -16.34 -5.63 -20.39
C VAL A 243 -14.96 -5.68 -19.82
N GLN A 244 -13.98 -5.45 -20.67
CA GLN A 244 -12.59 -5.26 -20.29
C GLN A 244 -12.05 -4.06 -21.06
N GLU A 245 -11.77 -2.98 -20.35
CA GLU A 245 -11.32 -1.72 -20.93
C GLU A 245 -10.08 -1.21 -20.21
N GLY A 246 -9.05 -0.88 -20.99
CA GLY A 246 -7.83 -0.27 -20.46
C GLY A 246 -8.06 1.20 -20.06
N PHE A 247 -7.34 1.65 -19.05
CA PHE A 247 -7.30 3.07 -18.69
C PHE A 247 -5.86 3.54 -18.42
N SER A 248 -5.66 4.85 -18.58
CA SER A 248 -4.43 5.54 -18.26
C SER A 248 -4.74 6.92 -17.72
N ASN A 249 -4.26 7.21 -16.52
CA ASN A 249 -4.48 8.47 -15.83
C ASN A 249 -3.18 9.04 -15.27
N GLU A 250 -3.03 10.35 -15.34
CA GLU A 250 -1.89 11.08 -14.80
C GLU A 250 -2.23 11.65 -13.42
N ILE A 251 -1.34 11.41 -12.46
CA ILE A 251 -1.41 11.93 -11.09
C ILE A 251 -0.24 12.89 -10.91
N ARG A 252 -0.53 14.15 -10.64
CA ARG A 252 0.52 15.17 -10.42
C ARG A 252 1.25 14.92 -9.10
N CYS A 253 2.56 15.02 -9.13
CA CYS A 253 3.41 14.97 -7.95
C CYS A 253 4.60 15.94 -8.10
N GLU A 254 5.16 16.36 -6.97
CA GLU A 254 6.37 17.19 -6.98
C GLU A 254 7.60 16.26 -7.10
N GLY A 255 8.54 16.63 -7.94
CA GLY A 255 9.81 15.93 -8.12
C GLY A 255 10.49 16.36 -9.43
N ASP A 256 11.81 16.45 -9.41
CA ASP A 256 12.58 16.99 -10.54
C ASP A 256 13.45 15.93 -11.25
N ASN A 257 13.57 14.71 -10.73
CA ASN A 257 14.58 13.77 -11.16
C ASN A 257 14.02 12.50 -11.81
N ALA A 258 14.63 12.09 -12.91
CA ALA A 258 14.29 10.85 -13.63
C ALA A 258 14.64 9.56 -12.87
N GLY A 259 15.24 9.64 -11.68
CA GLY A 259 15.62 8.51 -10.82
C GLY A 259 14.78 8.36 -9.56
N ASN A 260 13.65 9.05 -9.49
CA ASN A 260 12.81 9.00 -8.27
C ASN A 260 12.10 7.64 -8.14
N ILE A 261 11.92 7.25 -6.90
CA ILE A 261 11.27 6.00 -6.52
C ILE A 261 9.85 6.34 -6.08
N ALA A 262 8.86 5.87 -6.84
CA ALA A 262 7.47 5.97 -6.45
C ALA A 262 6.99 4.67 -5.80
N TRP A 263 6.17 4.80 -4.76
CA TRP A 263 5.42 3.72 -4.14
C TRP A 263 3.98 4.14 -3.98
N LEU A 264 3.08 3.44 -4.64
CA LEU A 264 1.66 3.72 -4.61
C LEU A 264 0.87 2.52 -4.12
N ARG A 265 -0.17 2.80 -3.34
CA ARG A 265 -1.26 1.87 -3.03
C ARG A 265 -2.56 2.41 -3.60
N THR A 266 -3.37 1.54 -4.12
CA THR A 266 -4.69 1.86 -4.69
C THR A 266 -5.76 1.11 -3.96
N GLN A 267 -6.89 1.76 -3.70
CA GLN A 267 -8.09 1.13 -3.13
C GLN A 267 -9.32 1.49 -3.96
N PRO A 268 -10.24 0.55 -4.22
CA PRO A 268 -11.53 0.89 -4.81
C PRO A 268 -12.28 1.90 -3.93
N ALA A 269 -12.70 3.02 -4.52
CA ALA A 269 -13.42 4.08 -3.81
C ALA A 269 -14.90 4.10 -4.18
N MET A 270 -15.24 3.82 -5.45
CA MET A 270 -16.61 3.84 -5.95
C MET A 270 -16.70 3.04 -7.25
N HIS A 271 -17.85 2.43 -7.51
CA HIS A 271 -18.22 1.99 -8.85
C HIS A 271 -19.73 2.14 -9.07
N GLN A 272 -20.09 2.44 -10.32
CA GLN A 272 -21.47 2.55 -10.76
C GLN A 272 -21.59 2.10 -12.21
N VAL A 273 -22.65 1.38 -12.54
CA VAL A 273 -22.99 0.97 -13.89
C VAL A 273 -24.41 1.38 -14.18
N GLU A 274 -24.61 2.11 -15.25
CA GLU A 274 -25.92 2.56 -15.71
C GLU A 274 -26.15 2.14 -17.16
N ALA A 275 -27.39 1.78 -17.48
CA ALA A 275 -27.79 1.53 -18.85
C ALA A 275 -28.34 2.82 -19.46
N GLU A 276 -27.90 3.15 -20.65
CA GLU A 276 -28.27 4.35 -21.39
C GLU A 276 -28.78 3.99 -22.79
N ASN A 277 -29.59 4.89 -23.35
CA ASN A 277 -30.05 4.73 -24.71
C ASN A 277 -28.94 5.02 -25.71
N ASP A 278 -28.88 4.22 -26.77
CA ASP A 278 -28.04 4.49 -27.92
C ASP A 278 -28.68 5.57 -28.87
N TYR A 279 -28.04 5.79 -30.03
CA TYR A 279 -28.52 6.78 -31.02
C TYR A 279 -29.87 6.43 -31.63
N ASP A 280 -30.26 5.16 -31.62
CA ASP A 280 -31.54 4.66 -32.14
C ASP A 280 -32.65 4.70 -31.07
N GLY A 281 -32.29 5.07 -29.82
CA GLY A 281 -33.19 5.15 -28.68
C GLY A 281 -33.39 3.79 -27.98
N GLU A 282 -32.59 2.79 -28.31
CA GLU A 282 -32.60 1.48 -27.69
C GLU A 282 -31.67 1.45 -26.46
N LEU A 283 -32.07 0.77 -25.39
CA LEU A 283 -31.28 0.66 -24.16
C LEU A 283 -30.16 -0.35 -24.36
N ARG A 284 -29.04 0.11 -24.94
CA ARG A 284 -27.91 -0.72 -25.38
C ARG A 284 -26.55 -0.22 -24.96
N GLN A 285 -26.46 0.97 -24.39
CA GLN A 285 -25.20 1.52 -23.87
C GLN A 285 -25.08 1.27 -22.38
N LEU A 286 -23.86 1.01 -21.94
CA LEU A 286 -23.48 0.84 -20.54
C LEU A 286 -22.45 1.91 -20.18
N SER A 287 -22.82 2.81 -19.31
CA SER A 287 -21.92 3.79 -18.69
C SER A 287 -21.33 3.16 -17.44
N ILE A 288 -20.02 2.91 -17.43
CA ILE A 288 -19.28 2.31 -16.33
C ILE A 288 -18.41 3.41 -15.73
N GLU A 289 -18.72 3.78 -14.51
CA GLU A 289 -17.92 4.75 -13.75
C GLU A 289 -17.30 4.04 -12.54
N ALA A 290 -15.98 4.24 -12.35
CA ALA A 290 -15.25 3.73 -11.21
C ALA A 290 -14.25 4.76 -10.71
N ALA A 291 -13.88 4.66 -9.44
CA ALA A 291 -12.86 5.49 -8.84
C ALA A 291 -11.91 4.65 -8.00
N LEU A 292 -10.62 4.97 -8.09
CA LEU A 292 -9.55 4.44 -7.25
C LEU A 292 -9.01 5.56 -6.37
N ALA A 293 -9.03 5.36 -5.07
CA ALA A 293 -8.24 6.17 -4.15
C ALA A 293 -6.77 5.74 -4.26
N VAL A 294 -5.91 6.72 -4.47
CA VAL A 294 -4.46 6.52 -4.61
C VAL A 294 -3.77 7.22 -3.45
N ASP A 295 -2.94 6.49 -2.73
CA ASP A 295 -2.08 7.00 -1.66
C ASP A 295 -0.65 6.51 -1.90
N GLY A 296 0.34 7.38 -1.72
CA GLY A 296 1.71 6.98 -1.94
C GLY A 296 2.74 8.07 -1.63
N LYS A 297 3.97 7.74 -1.97
CA LYS A 297 5.13 8.61 -1.76
C LYS A 297 6.08 8.53 -2.94
N VAL A 298 6.78 9.62 -3.15
CA VAL A 298 7.87 9.72 -4.12
C VAL A 298 9.12 10.14 -3.37
N TRP A 299 10.19 9.40 -3.58
CA TRP A 299 11.50 9.67 -2.98
C TRP A 299 12.60 9.77 -4.02
N SER A 300 13.68 10.45 -3.65
CA SER A 300 14.96 10.41 -4.33
C SER A 300 16.05 9.85 -3.41
N GLU A 301 16.95 9.04 -3.96
CA GLU A 301 18.18 8.64 -3.27
C GLU A 301 19.23 9.72 -3.45
N GLU A 302 19.72 10.25 -2.34
CA GLU A 302 20.80 11.23 -2.32
C GLU A 302 22.01 10.68 -1.54
N THR A 303 23.22 10.96 -2.03
CA THR A 303 24.45 10.77 -1.26
C THR A 303 24.90 12.16 -0.80
N VAL A 304 24.84 12.38 0.51
CA VAL A 304 25.19 13.65 1.12
C VAL A 304 26.55 13.57 1.80
N GLU A 305 27.33 14.64 1.67
CA GLU A 305 28.56 14.79 2.45
C GLU A 305 28.21 15.17 3.88
N VAL A 306 28.81 14.49 4.84
CA VAL A 306 28.57 14.70 6.28
C VAL A 306 29.87 14.93 7.02
N LEU A 307 29.86 15.84 7.99
CA LEU A 307 30.95 16.06 8.91
C LEU A 307 30.91 14.99 10.00
N ASN A 308 31.79 13.99 9.89
CA ASN A 308 31.83 12.87 10.83
C ASN A 308 32.55 13.21 12.15
N ASP A 309 33.59 14.06 12.07
CA ASP A 309 34.35 14.52 13.24
C ASP A 309 35.08 15.81 12.91
N MET A 310 35.48 16.53 13.95
CA MET A 310 36.27 17.76 13.83
C MET A 310 37.08 18.04 15.08
N TYR A 311 38.16 18.80 14.93
CA TYR A 311 38.90 19.42 16.03
C TYR A 311 39.58 20.68 15.57
N SER A 312 39.97 21.54 16.50
CA SER A 312 40.74 22.72 16.17
C SER A 312 42.17 22.62 16.73
N VAL A 313 43.12 23.09 15.94
CA VAL A 313 44.51 23.14 16.33
C VAL A 313 44.74 24.29 17.30
N SER A 314 44.06 25.43 17.11
CA SER A 314 44.30 26.68 17.86
C SER A 314 43.45 26.83 19.12
N CYS A 315 42.28 26.21 19.20
CA CYS A 315 41.40 26.34 20.35
C CYS A 315 40.67 25.00 20.67
N PRO A 316 40.43 24.72 21.95
CA PRO A 316 39.71 23.51 22.31
C PRO A 316 38.23 23.61 21.93
N VAL A 317 37.79 22.76 20.99
CA VAL A 317 36.40 22.64 20.56
C VAL A 317 35.97 21.18 20.67
N LYS A 318 34.70 21.00 21.01
CA LYS A 318 34.09 19.70 21.12
C LYS A 318 32.82 19.63 20.27
N PRO A 319 32.75 18.73 19.29
CA PRO A 319 31.51 18.46 18.58
C PRO A 319 30.50 17.79 19.51
N VAL A 320 29.24 18.21 19.42
CA VAL A 320 28.09 17.59 20.11
C VAL A 320 27.38 16.72 19.11
N PHE A 321 27.21 15.44 19.49
CA PHE A 321 26.56 14.45 18.65
C PHE A 321 25.16 14.15 19.16
N GLU A 322 24.24 13.97 18.22
CA GLU A 322 22.91 13.42 18.49
C GLU A 322 22.64 12.22 17.58
N ASN A 323 21.96 11.22 18.11
CA ASN A 323 21.54 10.07 17.31
C ASN A 323 20.23 10.39 16.59
N MET A 324 20.25 10.27 15.28
CA MET A 324 19.10 10.48 14.41
C MET A 324 18.83 9.25 13.58
N LYS A 325 17.55 8.97 13.31
CA LYS A 325 17.17 7.92 12.36
C LYS A 325 17.33 8.43 10.94
N VAL A 326 18.00 7.64 10.11
CA VAL A 326 18.21 7.91 8.69
C VAL A 326 17.55 6.81 7.89
N CYS A 327 16.74 7.20 6.92
CA CYS A 327 16.07 6.28 6.02
C CYS A 327 16.87 6.15 4.71
N SER A 328 17.10 4.92 4.27
CA SER A 328 17.68 4.61 2.96
C SER A 328 16.86 3.51 2.26
N LEU A 329 16.91 3.46 0.92
CA LEU A 329 16.30 2.36 0.20
C LEU A 329 17.18 1.14 0.27
N LEU A 330 16.63 0.02 0.75
CA LEU A 330 17.29 -1.26 0.65
C LEU A 330 16.95 -1.93 -0.68
N MET A 331 15.66 -1.99 -1.03
CA MET A 331 15.19 -2.63 -2.25
C MET A 331 13.74 -2.27 -2.58
N LYS A 332 13.41 -2.30 -3.88
CA LYS A 332 12.04 -2.40 -4.40
C LYS A 332 11.95 -3.66 -5.27
N ASN A 333 10.96 -4.52 -5.02
CA ASN A 333 10.78 -5.79 -5.72
C ASN A 333 9.33 -5.96 -6.16
N ASP A 334 9.15 -6.43 -7.40
CA ASP A 334 7.87 -6.78 -7.99
C ASP A 334 7.90 -8.27 -8.36
N THR A 335 7.17 -9.08 -7.60
CA THR A 335 7.13 -10.54 -7.78
C THR A 335 5.73 -10.99 -8.17
N LYS A 336 5.62 -11.97 -9.07
CA LYS A 336 4.33 -12.52 -9.51
C LYS A 336 4.13 -13.93 -8.98
N CYS A 337 3.06 -14.12 -8.21
CA CYS A 337 2.60 -15.43 -7.74
C CYS A 337 1.58 -16.00 -8.73
N ARG A 338 1.84 -17.20 -9.24
CA ARG A 338 0.91 -17.91 -10.13
C ARG A 338 0.09 -18.89 -9.33
N ILE A 339 -1.22 -18.81 -9.50
CA ILE A 339 -2.21 -19.64 -8.82
C ILE A 339 -2.85 -20.55 -9.86
N LEU A 340 -2.94 -21.83 -9.51
CA LEU A 340 -3.68 -22.83 -10.25
C LEU A 340 -4.37 -23.73 -9.23
N GLU A 341 -5.70 -23.66 -9.16
CA GLU A 341 -6.48 -24.42 -8.20
C GLU A 341 -7.69 -25.06 -8.89
N GLN A 342 -7.96 -26.32 -8.57
CA GLN A 342 -9.16 -27.03 -9.00
C GLN A 342 -10.09 -27.18 -7.81
N LEU A 343 -11.31 -26.68 -7.95
CA LEU A 343 -12.28 -26.57 -6.89
C LEU A 343 -13.51 -27.42 -7.22
N TYR A 344 -14.04 -28.05 -6.17
CA TYR A 344 -15.18 -28.94 -6.25
C TYR A 344 -16.36 -28.39 -5.45
N ARG A 345 -17.53 -28.28 -6.06
CA ARG A 345 -18.76 -27.83 -5.40
C ARG A 345 -19.56 -29.04 -4.87
N GLU A 346 -19.20 -29.51 -3.69
CA GLU A 346 -19.83 -30.70 -3.08
C GLU A 346 -21.34 -30.55 -2.79
N ASN A 347 -21.82 -29.33 -2.58
CA ASN A 347 -23.19 -29.08 -2.08
C ASN A 347 -24.13 -28.41 -3.09
N SER A 348 -23.73 -28.17 -4.32
CA SER A 348 -24.64 -27.60 -5.31
C SER A 348 -25.49 -28.68 -5.96
N LYS A 349 -26.80 -28.59 -5.72
CA LYS A 349 -27.79 -29.44 -6.43
C LYS A 349 -28.06 -28.98 -7.85
N LYS A 350 -27.53 -27.81 -8.23
CA LYS A 350 -27.79 -27.14 -9.51
C LYS A 350 -26.58 -27.29 -10.43
N ARG A 351 -26.85 -27.66 -11.67
CA ARG A 351 -25.83 -27.71 -12.71
C ARG A 351 -25.46 -26.30 -13.17
N ILE A 352 -24.19 -25.98 -13.23
CA ILE A 352 -23.70 -24.75 -13.86
C ILE A 352 -23.78 -24.91 -15.37
N LEU A 353 -24.53 -24.03 -16.02
CA LEU A 353 -24.64 -23.98 -17.48
C LEU A 353 -23.55 -23.09 -18.08
N ARG A 354 -23.24 -21.97 -17.40
CA ARG A 354 -22.24 -21.02 -17.87
C ARG A 354 -21.75 -20.13 -16.72
N ILE A 355 -20.46 -19.83 -16.72
CA ILE A 355 -19.87 -18.75 -15.92
C ILE A 355 -20.08 -17.43 -16.69
N CYS A 356 -20.69 -16.44 -16.04
CA CYS A 356 -20.99 -15.15 -16.65
C CYS A 356 -19.86 -14.15 -16.51
N GLY A 357 -19.11 -14.24 -15.43
CA GLY A 357 -17.97 -13.39 -15.14
C GLY A 357 -17.55 -13.48 -13.69
N THR A 358 -16.48 -12.78 -13.38
CA THR A 358 -15.83 -12.84 -12.06
C THR A 358 -15.49 -11.46 -11.54
N LYS A 359 -15.61 -11.26 -10.22
CA LYS A 359 -14.95 -10.17 -9.48
C LYS A 359 -13.88 -10.79 -8.59
N THR A 360 -12.71 -10.16 -8.56
CA THR A 360 -11.55 -10.71 -7.85
C THR A 360 -10.95 -9.70 -6.89
N GLN A 361 -10.41 -10.21 -5.79
CA GLN A 361 -9.70 -9.40 -4.80
C GLN A 361 -8.59 -10.23 -4.18
N ALA A 362 -7.38 -9.68 -4.09
CA ALA A 362 -6.29 -10.26 -3.33
C ALA A 362 -6.13 -9.52 -2.00
N ALA A 363 -5.94 -10.28 -0.93
CA ALA A 363 -5.70 -9.74 0.41
C ALA A 363 -4.52 -10.44 1.07
N ILE A 364 -3.72 -9.67 1.82
CA ILE A 364 -2.63 -10.20 2.63
C ILE A 364 -3.22 -10.72 3.94
N ALA A 365 -2.95 -11.99 4.25
CA ALA A 365 -3.31 -12.59 5.53
C ALA A 365 -2.17 -12.46 6.55
N GLN A 366 -0.92 -12.62 6.11
CA GLN A 366 0.26 -12.55 6.97
C GLN A 366 1.53 -12.23 6.19
N ILE A 367 2.43 -11.50 6.84
CA ILE A 367 3.81 -11.28 6.39
C ILE A 367 4.73 -11.85 7.49
N LYS A 368 5.63 -12.77 7.12
CA LYS A 368 6.62 -13.35 8.03
C LYS A 368 8.03 -13.00 7.57
N ASN A 369 8.88 -12.57 8.49
CA ASN A 369 10.30 -12.40 8.22
C ASN A 369 10.97 -13.76 8.06
N ALA A 370 11.87 -13.86 7.08
CA ALA A 370 12.74 -14.99 6.81
C ALA A 370 14.21 -14.49 6.77
N ASP A 371 15.19 -15.39 6.73
CA ASP A 371 16.62 -15.03 6.82
C ASP A 371 17.09 -14.04 5.74
N THR A 372 16.54 -14.12 4.53
CA THR A 372 16.96 -13.29 3.38
C THR A 372 15.78 -12.59 2.70
N GLY A 373 14.68 -12.36 3.42
CA GLY A 373 13.50 -11.73 2.84
C GLY A 373 12.24 -11.94 3.68
N ILE A 374 11.09 -11.89 3.04
CA ILE A 374 9.79 -12.07 3.66
C ILE A 374 8.96 -13.14 2.94
N ILE A 375 8.13 -13.83 3.69
CA ILE A 375 7.10 -14.72 3.15
C ILE A 375 5.77 -13.97 3.25
N VAL A 376 5.15 -13.72 2.11
CA VAL A 376 3.83 -13.10 2.00
C VAL A 376 2.81 -14.19 1.77
N SER A 377 1.91 -14.40 2.74
CA SER A 377 0.78 -15.32 2.63
C SER A 377 -0.50 -14.51 2.49
N GLY A 378 -1.38 -14.92 1.62
CA GLY A 378 -2.61 -14.20 1.33
C GLY A 378 -3.70 -15.09 0.76
N VAL A 379 -4.80 -14.46 0.40
CA VAL A 379 -5.97 -15.12 -0.19
C VAL A 379 -6.40 -14.36 -1.43
N LEU A 380 -6.59 -15.07 -2.53
CA LEU A 380 -7.28 -14.60 -3.71
C LEU A 380 -8.76 -14.99 -3.56
N GLN A 381 -9.63 -14.00 -3.37
CA GLN A 381 -11.08 -14.18 -3.42
C GLN A 381 -11.56 -14.05 -4.85
N VAL A 382 -12.38 -15.01 -5.29
CA VAL A 382 -12.96 -15.03 -6.63
C VAL A 382 -14.48 -15.18 -6.49
N ASN A 383 -15.20 -14.12 -6.81
CA ASN A 383 -16.67 -14.14 -6.84
C ASN A 383 -17.11 -14.47 -8.27
N CYS A 384 -17.70 -15.63 -8.46
CA CYS A 384 -18.19 -16.11 -9.75
C CYS A 384 -19.69 -15.93 -9.86
N VAL A 385 -20.16 -15.30 -10.93
CA VAL A 385 -21.57 -15.25 -11.31
C VAL A 385 -21.83 -16.33 -12.35
N ASN A 386 -22.79 -17.21 -12.07
CA ASN A 386 -23.13 -18.33 -12.91
C ASN A 386 -24.60 -18.32 -13.35
N ILE A 387 -24.85 -18.81 -14.55
CA ILE A 387 -26.18 -19.30 -14.93
C ILE A 387 -26.24 -20.78 -14.57
N VAL A 388 -27.29 -21.15 -13.85
CA VAL A 388 -27.53 -22.50 -13.37
C VAL A 388 -28.84 -23.05 -13.91
N GLU A 389 -28.95 -24.39 -13.95
CA GLU A 389 -30.18 -25.07 -14.37
C GLU A 389 -31.23 -25.03 -13.24
N ASP A 390 -31.95 -23.91 -13.18
CA ASP A 390 -33.02 -23.65 -12.21
C ASP A 390 -34.01 -22.65 -12.79
N ASP A 391 -35.24 -23.10 -13.10
CA ASP A 391 -36.29 -22.27 -13.70
C ASP A 391 -36.76 -21.13 -12.75
N GLY A 392 -36.65 -21.34 -11.44
CA GLY A 392 -37.06 -20.37 -10.42
C GLY A 392 -36.04 -19.26 -10.17
N CYS A 393 -34.75 -19.59 -10.28
CA CYS A 393 -33.65 -18.62 -10.08
C CYS A 393 -32.41 -19.10 -10.87
N PRO A 394 -32.32 -18.71 -12.16
CA PRO A 394 -31.25 -19.20 -13.04
C PRO A 394 -29.89 -18.51 -12.78
N ILE A 395 -29.79 -17.63 -11.79
CA ILE A 395 -28.53 -17.00 -11.38
C ILE A 395 -28.10 -17.54 -10.04
N GLU A 396 -26.82 -17.82 -9.91
CA GLU A 396 -26.16 -18.13 -8.64
C GLU A 396 -24.81 -17.42 -8.60
N MET A 397 -24.47 -16.84 -7.45
CA MET A 397 -23.13 -16.36 -7.17
C MET A 397 -22.49 -17.22 -6.08
N HIS A 398 -21.23 -17.56 -6.24
CA HIS A 398 -20.43 -18.19 -5.19
C HIS A 398 -19.07 -17.48 -5.08
N THR A 399 -18.51 -17.56 -3.89
CA THR A 399 -17.22 -16.98 -3.57
C THR A 399 -16.27 -18.09 -3.19
N ASP A 400 -15.13 -18.14 -3.85
CA ASP A 400 -14.03 -19.03 -3.51
C ASP A 400 -12.86 -18.25 -2.97
N SER A 401 -12.17 -18.87 -2.03
CA SER A 401 -10.99 -18.32 -1.37
C SER A 401 -9.80 -19.22 -1.64
N VAL A 402 -8.91 -18.79 -2.52
CA VAL A 402 -7.72 -19.55 -2.92
C VAL A 402 -6.51 -18.99 -2.18
N PRO A 403 -5.88 -19.74 -1.27
CA PRO A 403 -4.70 -19.29 -0.56
C PRO A 403 -3.49 -19.23 -1.51
N PHE A 404 -2.63 -18.25 -1.29
CA PHE A 404 -1.32 -18.18 -1.94
C PHE A 404 -0.23 -17.86 -0.93
N GLU A 405 0.99 -18.30 -1.25
CA GLU A 405 2.18 -17.99 -0.48
C GLU A 405 3.34 -17.73 -1.45
N GLN A 406 4.07 -16.64 -1.21
CA GLN A 406 5.19 -16.25 -2.05
C GLN A 406 6.33 -15.72 -1.20
N PHE A 407 7.53 -16.22 -1.45
CA PHE A 407 8.75 -15.66 -0.92
C PHE A 407 9.20 -14.45 -1.74
N VAL A 408 9.50 -13.34 -1.07
CA VAL A 408 10.08 -12.13 -1.65
C VAL A 408 11.48 -11.96 -1.07
N GLU A 409 12.48 -12.07 -1.91
CA GLU A 409 13.87 -11.93 -1.52
C GLU A 409 14.19 -10.46 -1.23
N ILE A 410 14.82 -10.19 -0.07
CA ILE A 410 15.26 -8.85 0.37
C ILE A 410 16.69 -9.00 0.95
N PRO A 411 17.72 -8.92 0.09
CA PRO A 411 19.10 -9.06 0.53
C PRO A 411 19.49 -7.95 1.50
N GLY A 412 20.16 -8.32 2.61
CA GLY A 412 20.61 -7.37 3.62
C GLY A 412 19.55 -6.93 4.62
N MET A 413 18.39 -7.56 4.63
CA MET A 413 17.34 -7.32 5.63
C MET A 413 17.83 -7.61 7.05
N ASP A 414 17.54 -6.71 7.99
CA ASP A 414 17.82 -6.83 9.42
C ASP A 414 16.66 -6.31 10.29
N ALA A 415 16.91 -6.14 11.60
CA ALA A 415 15.90 -5.68 12.55
C ALA A 415 15.44 -4.21 12.33
N ASN A 416 16.24 -3.42 11.60
CA ASN A 416 15.93 -2.02 11.29
C ASN A 416 15.22 -1.86 9.93
N THR A 417 14.97 -2.96 9.24
CA THR A 417 14.31 -2.94 7.92
C THR A 417 12.80 -2.87 8.08
N CYS A 418 12.19 -1.85 7.51
CA CYS A 418 10.73 -1.68 7.39
C CYS A 418 10.28 -2.10 5.99
N CYS A 419 9.28 -2.99 5.91
CA CYS A 419 8.75 -3.48 4.64
C CYS A 419 7.29 -3.09 4.47
N GLU A 420 6.98 -2.38 3.38
CA GLU A 420 5.61 -2.25 2.90
C GLU A 420 5.37 -3.23 1.75
N VAL A 421 4.23 -3.90 1.78
CA VAL A 421 3.83 -4.88 0.76
C VAL A 421 2.44 -4.52 0.24
N ASN A 422 2.27 -4.58 -1.06
CA ASN A 422 0.99 -4.43 -1.73
C ASN A 422 0.74 -5.64 -2.63
N VAL A 423 -0.49 -6.16 -2.64
CA VAL A 423 -0.91 -7.27 -3.50
C VAL A 423 -2.00 -6.81 -4.44
N GLN A 424 -1.91 -7.23 -5.69
CA GLN A 424 -2.85 -6.86 -6.73
C GLN A 424 -3.15 -8.06 -7.62
N VAL A 425 -4.36 -8.12 -8.17
CA VAL A 425 -4.73 -9.14 -9.14
C VAL A 425 -4.36 -8.63 -10.53
N ASP A 426 -3.48 -9.36 -11.23
CA ASP A 426 -3.17 -9.06 -12.62
C ASP A 426 -4.19 -9.73 -13.55
N GLN A 427 -4.35 -11.04 -13.41
CA GLN A 427 -5.21 -11.83 -14.27
C GLN A 427 -5.89 -12.93 -13.48
N VAL A 428 -7.15 -13.18 -13.78
CA VAL A 428 -7.87 -14.37 -13.30
C VAL A 428 -8.74 -14.90 -14.42
N GLN A 429 -8.68 -16.20 -14.62
CA GLN A 429 -9.53 -16.96 -15.51
C GLN A 429 -10.16 -18.13 -14.75
N VAL A 430 -11.47 -18.29 -14.90
CA VAL A 430 -12.22 -19.40 -14.32
C VAL A 430 -12.79 -20.24 -15.44
N ASN A 431 -12.42 -21.51 -15.47
CA ASN A 431 -12.85 -22.46 -16.49
C ASN A 431 -13.71 -23.55 -15.85
N LEU A 432 -14.89 -23.77 -16.40
CA LEU A 432 -15.73 -24.91 -16.01
C LEU A 432 -15.13 -26.19 -16.64
N LEU A 433 -14.71 -27.14 -15.81
CA LEU A 433 -14.18 -28.45 -16.26
C LEU A 433 -15.31 -29.47 -16.38
N ASP A 434 -16.23 -29.50 -15.41
CA ASP A 434 -17.43 -30.34 -15.40
C ASP A 434 -18.56 -29.60 -14.66
N ASN A 435 -19.73 -30.17 -14.56
CA ASN A 435 -20.93 -29.57 -13.96
C ASN A 435 -20.77 -29.08 -12.51
N SER A 436 -19.77 -29.60 -11.79
CA SER A 436 -19.48 -29.28 -10.39
C SER A 436 -18.00 -28.96 -10.15
N GLU A 437 -17.16 -29.04 -11.17
CA GLU A 437 -15.71 -28.83 -11.07
C GLU A 437 -15.28 -27.66 -11.96
N TYR A 438 -14.48 -26.78 -11.40
CA TYR A 438 -13.91 -25.67 -12.14
C TYR A 438 -12.47 -25.38 -11.71
N GLU A 439 -11.74 -24.78 -12.61
CA GLU A 439 -10.33 -24.42 -12.46
C GLU A 439 -10.20 -22.91 -12.39
N ILE A 440 -9.49 -22.42 -11.37
CA ILE A 440 -9.09 -21.03 -11.23
C ILE A 440 -7.62 -20.91 -11.59
N LYS A 441 -7.33 -20.12 -12.61
CA LYS A 441 -5.98 -19.67 -12.97
C LYS A 441 -5.84 -18.21 -12.63
N GLY A 442 -4.86 -17.86 -11.81
CA GLY A 442 -4.64 -16.48 -11.38
C GLY A 442 -3.17 -16.07 -11.43
N VAL A 443 -2.95 -14.78 -11.58
CA VAL A 443 -1.67 -14.14 -11.35
C VAL A 443 -1.90 -13.00 -10.37
N VAL A 444 -1.21 -13.06 -9.23
CA VAL A 444 -1.20 -12.02 -8.21
C VAL A 444 0.18 -11.38 -8.20
N SER A 445 0.24 -10.09 -8.43
CA SER A 445 1.45 -9.29 -8.25
C SER A 445 1.64 -8.95 -6.79
N ILE A 446 2.85 -9.16 -6.30
CA ILE A 446 3.28 -8.85 -4.93
C ILE A 446 4.41 -7.83 -5.05
N ASN A 447 4.08 -6.59 -4.78
CA ASN A 447 5.01 -5.47 -4.82
C ASN A 447 5.49 -5.20 -3.41
N ALA A 448 6.80 -5.12 -3.20
CA ALA A 448 7.42 -4.86 -1.91
C ALA A 448 8.44 -3.73 -2.01
N ILE A 449 8.43 -2.84 -1.03
CA ILE A 449 9.50 -1.86 -0.81
C ILE A 449 10.08 -2.09 0.58
N ALA A 450 11.39 -2.19 0.65
CA ALA A 450 12.14 -2.35 1.90
C ALA A 450 13.00 -1.12 2.13
N LEU A 451 12.80 -0.48 3.26
CA LEU A 451 13.51 0.72 3.71
C LEU A 451 14.33 0.37 4.94
N GLN A 452 15.58 0.77 4.94
CA GLN A 452 16.48 0.65 6.09
C GLN A 452 16.39 1.91 6.94
N GLN A 453 16.21 1.77 8.26
CA GLN A 453 16.12 2.88 9.22
C GLN A 453 17.24 2.75 10.27
N ASP A 454 18.42 3.25 9.94
CA ASP A 454 19.58 3.16 10.83
C ASP A 454 19.68 4.36 11.76
N GLU A 455 20.16 4.14 12.98
CA GLU A 455 20.55 5.23 13.86
C GLU A 455 21.99 5.67 13.55
N VAL A 456 22.14 6.94 13.16
CA VAL A 456 23.43 7.55 12.83
C VAL A 456 23.70 8.70 13.79
N SER A 457 24.93 8.77 14.29
CA SER A 457 25.40 9.87 15.13
C SER A 457 25.84 11.04 14.27
N VAL A 458 25.14 12.17 14.36
CA VAL A 458 25.42 13.38 13.58
C VAL A 458 25.83 14.54 14.47
N ILE A 459 26.69 15.43 13.98
CA ILE A 459 27.08 16.64 14.69
C ILE A 459 25.96 17.68 14.56
N THR A 460 25.42 18.11 15.70
CA THR A 460 24.34 19.11 15.76
C THR A 460 24.81 20.48 16.23
N SER A 461 25.89 20.52 17.02
CA SER A 461 26.49 21.78 17.47
C SER A 461 27.95 21.61 17.83
N VAL A 462 28.65 22.73 18.06
CA VAL A 462 30.05 22.74 18.48
C VAL A 462 30.18 23.64 19.71
N GLU A 463 30.70 23.08 20.77
CA GLU A 463 30.97 23.79 22.01
C GLU A 463 32.45 24.19 22.11
N GLN A 464 32.73 25.37 22.63
CA GLN A 464 34.08 25.76 23.01
C GLN A 464 34.37 25.28 24.43
N GLU A 465 35.39 24.47 24.59
CA GLU A 465 35.87 24.10 25.91
C GLU A 465 36.52 25.33 26.56
N LYS A 466 36.12 25.64 27.79
CA LYS A 466 36.80 26.67 28.58
C LYS A 466 38.20 26.17 28.93
N THR A 467 39.22 26.81 28.42
CA THR A 467 40.61 26.54 28.83
C THR A 467 40.70 26.76 30.33
N SER A 468 40.86 25.68 31.11
CA SER A 468 41.34 25.81 32.50
C SER A 468 42.74 26.37 32.46
N SER A 469 43.01 27.36 33.25
CA SER A 469 44.25 28.15 33.29
C SER A 469 45.49 27.37 33.79
N ASP A 470 45.40 26.06 33.89
CA ASP A 470 46.57 25.21 34.17
C ASP A 470 47.25 24.80 32.85
N THR A 471 48.00 25.70 32.27
CA THR A 471 48.97 25.39 31.24
C THR A 471 50.13 24.65 31.92
N GLU A 472 50.07 23.32 32.03
CA GLU A 472 51.29 22.51 32.07
C GLU A 472 52.04 22.83 30.77
N GLU A 473 53.37 23.15 30.88
CA GLU A 473 54.28 23.33 29.72
C GLU A 473 54.31 21.98 28.95
N GLU A 474 53.41 21.82 28.01
CA GLU A 474 53.35 20.63 27.17
C GLU A 474 54.52 20.70 26.17
N ALA A 475 55.27 19.56 26.08
CA ALA A 475 56.44 19.46 25.20
C ALA A 475 56.09 19.76 23.74
N ALA A 476 56.86 20.67 23.07
CA ALA A 476 56.66 21.03 21.68
C ALA A 476 56.88 19.86 20.69
N LEU A 477 57.63 18.84 21.08
CA LEU A 477 57.92 17.64 20.30
C LEU A 477 57.65 16.39 21.17
N VAL A 478 56.85 15.45 20.65
CA VAL A 478 56.48 14.21 21.33
C VAL A 478 56.83 13.03 20.43
N GLY A 479 57.55 12.02 21.00
CA GLY A 479 57.70 10.72 20.35
C GLY A 479 56.52 9.84 20.71
N TYR A 480 55.78 9.36 19.71
CA TYR A 480 54.63 8.49 19.89
C TYR A 480 54.83 7.11 19.27
N ILE A 481 54.47 6.05 19.99
CA ILE A 481 54.43 4.68 19.46
C ILE A 481 52.95 4.34 19.19
N VAL A 482 52.65 4.07 17.92
CA VAL A 482 51.29 3.76 17.45
C VAL A 482 50.78 2.50 18.15
N GLN A 483 49.63 2.63 18.78
CA GLN A 483 48.95 1.51 19.45
C GLN A 483 48.05 0.77 18.46
N LYS A 484 47.56 -0.41 18.91
CA LYS A 484 46.55 -1.15 18.13
C LYS A 484 45.30 -0.32 17.95
N ASP A 485 44.78 -0.30 16.73
CA ASP A 485 43.56 0.44 16.30
C ASP A 485 43.66 1.97 16.29
N ASP A 486 44.85 2.56 16.54
CA ASP A 486 45.07 4.00 16.35
C ASP A 486 44.95 4.39 14.88
N LYS A 487 44.24 5.50 14.64
CA LYS A 487 44.19 6.17 13.34
C LYS A 487 44.98 7.48 13.40
N MET A 488 45.60 7.85 12.27
CA MET A 488 46.37 9.11 12.18
C MET A 488 45.53 10.31 12.60
N TRP A 489 44.24 10.34 12.24
CA TRP A 489 43.28 11.35 12.65
C TRP A 489 43.16 11.49 14.18
N ASP A 490 43.02 10.36 14.92
CA ASP A 490 42.85 10.36 16.36
C ASP A 490 44.12 10.83 17.07
N ILE A 491 45.29 10.47 16.51
CA ILE A 491 46.60 10.91 16.98
C ILE A 491 46.74 12.41 16.78
N ALA A 492 46.45 12.92 15.56
CA ALA A 492 46.53 14.33 15.25
C ALA A 492 45.58 15.20 16.13
N LYS A 493 44.34 14.73 16.33
CA LYS A 493 43.35 15.33 17.22
C LYS A 493 43.81 15.39 18.68
N ARG A 494 44.40 14.31 19.19
CA ARG A 494 44.93 14.24 20.57
C ARG A 494 46.03 15.24 20.82
N TYR A 495 46.94 15.44 19.85
CA TYR A 495 48.09 16.30 19.98
C TYR A 495 47.89 17.72 19.39
N ARG A 496 46.67 18.04 18.93
CA ARG A 496 46.31 19.32 18.33
C ARG A 496 47.25 19.75 17.22
N THR A 497 47.49 18.85 16.29
CA THR A 497 48.28 19.09 15.09
C THR A 497 47.52 18.57 13.88
N THR A 498 48.00 18.81 12.66
CA THR A 498 47.32 18.30 11.45
C THR A 498 47.92 16.95 11.05
N VAL A 499 47.11 16.13 10.34
CA VAL A 499 47.56 14.85 9.76
C VAL A 499 48.74 15.13 8.80
N GLU A 500 48.63 16.19 8.00
CA GLU A 500 49.67 16.61 7.05
C GLU A 500 51.00 16.94 7.77
N ASN A 501 50.95 17.64 8.90
CA ASN A 501 52.13 17.97 9.66
C ASN A 501 52.82 16.73 10.23
N ILE A 502 52.04 15.76 10.74
CA ILE A 502 52.61 14.48 11.20
C ILE A 502 53.27 13.72 10.04
N MET A 503 52.61 13.69 8.88
CA MET A 503 53.12 13.01 7.69
C MET A 503 54.41 13.66 7.18
N GLU A 504 54.44 15.00 7.13
CA GLU A 504 55.61 15.78 6.67
C GLU A 504 56.83 15.54 7.57
N ILE A 505 56.67 15.66 8.89
CA ILE A 505 57.77 15.49 9.87
C ILE A 505 58.31 14.06 9.84
N ASN A 506 57.48 13.04 9.60
CA ASN A 506 57.87 11.64 9.57
C ASN A 506 58.20 11.12 8.17
N ALA A 507 58.17 11.99 7.14
CA ALA A 507 58.38 11.62 5.74
C ALA A 507 57.45 10.47 5.26
N LEU A 508 56.17 10.48 5.70
CA LEU A 508 55.18 9.47 5.33
C LEU A 508 54.50 9.89 4.02
N THR A 509 54.16 8.90 3.19
CA THR A 509 53.49 9.11 1.89
C THR A 509 51.99 8.84 1.98
N SER A 510 51.49 8.31 3.10
CA SER A 510 50.06 8.08 3.37
C SER A 510 49.78 8.23 4.87
N ASP A 511 48.52 8.45 5.19
CA ASP A 511 47.98 8.54 6.56
C ASP A 511 47.81 7.17 7.24
N SER A 512 48.15 6.10 6.56
CA SER A 512 48.07 4.74 7.08
C SER A 512 49.24 4.44 8.04
N VAL A 513 48.92 4.11 9.29
CA VAL A 513 49.86 3.73 10.34
C VAL A 513 49.66 2.29 10.78
N LYS A 514 50.74 1.66 11.28
CA LYS A 514 50.69 0.31 11.83
C LYS A 514 51.09 0.33 13.29
N THR A 515 50.56 -0.63 14.03
CA THR A 515 50.98 -0.85 15.43
C THR A 515 52.53 -0.94 15.52
N ASP A 516 53.10 -0.31 16.53
CA ASP A 516 54.55 -0.17 16.80
C ASP A 516 55.30 0.81 15.87
N ASP A 517 54.65 1.49 14.92
CA ASP A 517 55.28 2.59 14.20
C ASP A 517 55.67 3.71 15.19
N ARG A 518 56.80 4.35 14.92
CA ARG A 518 57.30 5.45 15.75
C ARG A 518 57.12 6.77 15.02
N LEU A 519 56.35 7.65 15.61
CA LEU A 519 56.04 8.94 15.05
C LEU A 519 56.67 10.07 15.90
N ILE A 520 57.17 11.06 15.23
CA ILE A 520 57.54 12.36 15.85
C ILE A 520 56.35 13.32 15.58
N ILE A 521 55.80 13.88 16.64
CA ILE A 521 54.65 14.75 16.59
C ILE A 521 55.09 16.14 17.08
N ALA A 522 54.98 17.16 16.23
CA ALA A 522 55.15 18.55 16.65
C ALA A 522 53.74 19.13 16.92
N ARG A 523 53.57 19.72 18.09
CA ARG A 523 52.36 20.53 18.39
C ARG A 523 52.49 21.89 17.71
N MET A 524 51.39 22.35 17.15
CA MET A 524 51.31 23.67 16.54
C MET A 524 50.91 24.77 17.51
#